data_fce06aa31fe5acd5eb0750aa958c63e0
#
_entry.id   fce06aa31fe5acd5eb0750aa958c63e0
#
_cell.length_a   1.000
_cell.length_b   1.000
_cell.length_c   1.000
_cell.angle_alpha   90.00
_cell.angle_beta   90.00
_cell.angle_gamma   90.00
#
_symmetry.space_group_name_H-M   'P 1'
#
loop_
_entity.id
_entity.type
_entity.pdbx_description
1 polymer ?
#
loop_
_entity_poly.entity_id
_entity_poly.type
_entity_poly.pdbx_seq_one_letter_code
_entity_poly.pdbx_strand_id
1 'polypeptide(L)'
;MTKPSLFRSVFLAMAILLAAPLHAGGTKLPEVAGVTWLAGSAVEGGMILGRAEPGTGLELDDAALRMATDGHFIIGFHRDSDDPVRLAVTTPSGNERTVTFSAGQRTYDIQRIDGLKRDHVTPPQAVLDRIGADSAAVRAARSREEAGRHAGDFLKGFDMPVTGRITGVYGSQRILNGEPRQ
;
A
#
# COMPACT_ATOMS: atom_id res chain seq x y z
N MET A 1 -36.71 63.25 -16.28
CA MET A 1 -37.11 62.24 -15.26
C MET A 1 -36.72 60.88 -15.76
N THR A 2 -35.56 60.42 -15.41
CA THR A 2 -34.93 59.18 -15.86
C THR A 2 -34.85 58.20 -14.69
N LYS A 3 -35.51 57.03 -14.80
CA LYS A 3 -35.50 55.97 -13.78
C LYS A 3 -34.23 55.16 -13.92
N PRO A 4 -33.52 54.81 -12.81
CA PRO A 4 -32.42 53.84 -12.88
C PRO A 4 -32.95 52.40 -12.85
N SER A 5 -32.47 51.57 -13.75
CA SER A 5 -32.71 50.13 -13.82
C SER A 5 -31.81 49.40 -12.82
N LEU A 6 -32.39 48.67 -11.88
CA LEU A 6 -31.71 47.78 -10.97
C LEU A 6 -31.24 46.51 -11.70
N PHE A 7 -29.96 46.38 -11.92
CA PHE A 7 -29.33 45.11 -12.33
C PHE A 7 -29.21 44.23 -11.09
N ARG A 8 -30.06 43.20 -10.95
CA ARG A 8 -29.92 42.14 -9.96
C ARG A 8 -28.88 41.13 -10.45
N SER A 9 -27.68 41.21 -9.90
CA SER A 9 -26.65 40.19 -10.11
C SER A 9 -27.06 38.92 -9.33
N VAL A 10 -27.42 37.88 -10.05
CA VAL A 10 -27.63 36.54 -9.50
C VAL A 10 -26.24 35.89 -9.32
N PHE A 11 -25.74 35.86 -8.11
CA PHE A 11 -24.57 35.04 -7.76
C PHE A 11 -25.01 33.56 -7.73
N LEU A 12 -24.62 32.82 -8.78
CA LEU A 12 -24.76 31.37 -8.82
C LEU A 12 -23.62 30.78 -7.95
N ALA A 13 -23.96 30.44 -6.71
CA ALA A 13 -23.05 29.71 -5.82
C ALA A 13 -22.88 28.29 -6.35
N MET A 14 -21.75 28.02 -7.03
CA MET A 14 -21.34 26.69 -7.46
C MET A 14 -20.87 25.94 -6.21
N ALA A 15 -21.73 25.09 -5.65
CA ALA A 15 -21.37 24.16 -4.56
C ALA A 15 -20.36 23.13 -5.13
N ILE A 16 -19.09 23.31 -4.82
CA ILE A 16 -18.08 22.30 -5.04
C ILE A 16 -18.36 21.17 -4.04
N LEU A 17 -18.98 20.10 -4.55
CA LEU A 17 -19.11 18.86 -3.79
C LEU A 17 -17.69 18.27 -3.64
N LEU A 18 -17.01 18.57 -2.54
CA LEU A 18 -15.83 17.81 -2.14
C LEU A 18 -16.30 16.37 -1.89
N ALA A 19 -16.01 15.49 -2.85
CA ALA A 19 -16.10 14.06 -2.60
C ALA A 19 -15.10 13.73 -1.49
N ALA A 20 -15.60 13.50 -0.28
CA ALA A 20 -14.80 12.98 0.82
C ALA A 20 -14.20 11.64 0.36
N PRO A 21 -12.90 11.40 0.52
CA PRO A 21 -12.34 10.10 0.23
C PRO A 21 -13.06 9.08 1.11
N LEU A 22 -13.58 8.01 0.51
CA LEU A 22 -14.07 6.84 1.23
C LEU A 22 -12.89 6.31 2.03
N HIS A 23 -12.81 6.65 3.31
CA HIS A 23 -11.84 6.07 4.21
C HIS A 23 -12.23 4.61 4.40
N ALA A 24 -11.52 3.70 3.72
CA ALA A 24 -11.46 2.32 4.18
C ALA A 24 -11.01 2.39 5.64
N GLY A 25 -11.85 1.89 6.57
CA GLY A 25 -11.64 2.03 8.00
C GLY A 25 -10.37 1.30 8.45
N GLY A 26 -9.22 1.98 8.35
CA GLY A 26 -7.96 1.46 8.86
C GLY A 26 -7.99 1.35 10.38
N THR A 27 -7.38 0.31 10.91
CA THR A 27 -7.20 0.14 12.34
C THR A 27 -6.36 1.30 12.89
N LYS A 28 -6.77 1.85 14.04
CA LYS A 28 -5.99 2.88 14.73
C LYS A 28 -4.63 2.28 15.13
N LEU A 29 -3.55 2.93 14.70
CA LEU A 29 -2.20 2.50 15.04
C LEU A 29 -1.91 2.78 16.53
N PRO A 30 -1.20 1.88 17.22
CA PRO A 30 -0.83 2.07 18.61
C PRO A 30 0.19 3.21 18.77
N GLU A 31 0.11 3.92 19.87
CA GLU A 31 1.15 4.87 20.26
C GLU A 31 2.36 4.07 20.80
N VAL A 32 3.54 4.35 20.24
CA VAL A 32 4.79 3.65 20.57
C VAL A 32 5.91 4.66 20.78
N ALA A 33 6.54 4.60 21.94
CA ALA A 33 7.69 5.46 22.23
C ALA A 33 8.83 5.22 21.24
N GLY A 34 9.43 6.28 20.74
CA GLY A 34 10.49 6.23 19.73
C GLY A 34 10.00 6.02 18.29
N VAL A 35 8.67 5.98 18.06
CA VAL A 35 8.07 5.83 16.72
C VAL A 35 7.02 6.89 16.47
N THR A 36 7.10 7.53 15.31
CA THR A 36 6.09 8.47 14.81
C THR A 36 5.47 7.91 13.54
N TRP A 37 4.15 7.73 13.53
CA TRP A 37 3.40 7.38 12.32
C TRP A 37 3.16 8.63 11.49
N LEU A 38 3.56 8.62 10.22
CA LEU A 38 3.54 9.81 9.35
C LEU A 38 2.39 9.79 8.36
N ALA A 39 2.13 8.66 7.74
CA ALA A 39 1.11 8.54 6.70
C ALA A 39 0.66 7.08 6.51
N GLY A 40 -0.43 6.90 5.79
CA GLY A 40 -0.99 5.60 5.46
C GLY A 40 -1.93 5.07 6.52
N SER A 41 -2.32 3.81 6.36
CA SER A 41 -3.22 3.12 7.29
C SER A 41 -2.98 1.61 7.27
N ALA A 42 -3.20 0.96 8.42
CA ALA A 42 -3.20 -0.49 8.53
C ALA A 42 -4.50 -1.05 7.93
N VAL A 43 -4.47 -1.35 6.64
CA VAL A 43 -5.55 -2.01 5.90
C VAL A 43 -4.95 -3.03 4.94
N GLU A 44 -5.72 -4.04 4.59
CA GLU A 44 -5.32 -5.02 3.57
C GLU A 44 -4.87 -4.32 2.28
N GLY A 45 -3.71 -4.71 1.76
CA GLY A 45 -3.10 -4.11 0.58
C GLY A 45 -2.63 -2.67 0.75
N GLY A 46 -2.71 -2.13 1.98
CA GLY A 46 -2.23 -0.81 2.31
C GLY A 46 -0.77 -0.79 2.79
N MET A 47 -0.32 0.38 3.19
CA MET A 47 0.99 0.57 3.80
C MET A 47 0.95 1.68 4.85
N ILE A 48 1.89 1.63 5.77
CA ILE A 48 2.13 2.68 6.76
C ILE A 48 3.54 3.20 6.55
N LEU A 49 3.68 4.52 6.56
CA LEU A 49 4.96 5.21 6.65
C LEU A 49 5.17 5.64 8.11
N GLY A 50 6.29 5.29 8.68
CA GLY A 50 6.70 5.71 10.00
C GLY A 50 8.11 6.26 10.02
N ARG A 51 8.48 6.86 11.15
CA ARG A 51 9.81 7.32 11.45
C ARG A 51 10.19 6.90 12.87
N ALA A 52 11.33 6.27 13.01
CA ALA A 52 11.93 5.94 14.29
C ALA A 52 12.87 7.07 14.75
N GLU A 53 12.96 7.30 16.06
CA GLU A 53 13.96 8.19 16.64
C GLU A 53 15.38 7.62 16.45
N PRO A 54 16.41 8.47 16.37
CA PRO A 54 17.78 8.01 16.23
C PRO A 54 18.17 6.99 17.33
N GLY A 55 18.74 5.86 16.93
CA GLY A 55 19.14 4.79 17.84
C GLY A 55 18.03 3.84 18.26
N THR A 56 16.79 4.01 17.78
CA THR A 56 15.70 3.06 17.99
C THR A 56 15.85 1.85 17.06
N GLY A 57 15.81 0.65 17.61
CA GLY A 57 15.73 -0.61 16.88
C GLY A 57 14.26 -0.99 16.61
N LEU A 58 13.97 -1.50 15.42
CA LEU A 58 12.64 -2.00 15.06
C LEU A 58 12.73 -3.42 14.49
N GLU A 59 11.87 -4.31 14.98
CA GLU A 59 11.67 -5.64 14.43
C GLU A 59 10.19 -5.86 14.12
N LEU A 60 9.91 -6.37 12.94
CA LEU A 60 8.56 -6.71 12.49
C LEU A 60 8.47 -8.23 12.35
N ASP A 61 7.60 -8.87 13.14
CA ASP A 61 7.40 -10.32 13.16
C ASP A 61 8.74 -11.08 13.28
N ASP A 62 9.56 -10.67 14.26
CA ASP A 62 10.90 -11.20 14.58
C ASP A 62 11.99 -10.96 13.51
N ALA A 63 11.69 -10.14 12.50
CA ALA A 63 12.68 -9.74 11.51
C ALA A 63 13.04 -8.26 11.64
N ALA A 64 14.33 -7.93 11.54
CA ALA A 64 14.78 -6.54 11.60
C ALA A 64 14.10 -5.71 10.49
N LEU A 65 13.42 -4.62 10.87
CA LEU A 65 12.76 -3.73 9.93
C LEU A 65 13.79 -2.80 9.28
N ARG A 66 13.79 -2.76 7.96
CA ARG A 66 14.67 -1.85 7.20
C ARG A 66 14.26 -0.41 7.41
N MET A 67 15.24 0.42 7.75
CA MET A 67 15.05 1.86 7.91
C MET A 67 16.01 2.63 7.03
N ALA A 68 15.58 3.79 6.57
CA ALA A 68 16.46 4.79 5.97
C ALA A 68 17.39 5.40 7.05
N THR A 69 18.47 6.04 6.63
CA THR A 69 19.46 6.64 7.56
C THR A 69 18.88 7.72 8.47
N ASP A 70 17.77 8.32 8.10
CA ASP A 70 17.03 9.32 8.86
C ASP A 70 15.88 8.73 9.70
N GLY A 71 15.81 7.39 9.78
CA GLY A 71 14.85 6.64 10.57
C GLY A 71 13.52 6.35 9.89
N HIS A 72 13.28 6.77 8.64
CA HIS A 72 12.03 6.43 7.95
C HIS A 72 11.96 4.95 7.60
N PHE A 73 10.75 4.39 7.71
CA PHE A 73 10.46 3.00 7.38
C PHE A 73 9.04 2.83 6.82
N ILE A 74 8.81 1.72 6.13
CA ILE A 74 7.50 1.34 5.61
C ILE A 74 7.12 -0.03 6.14
N ILE A 75 5.86 -0.19 6.54
CA ILE A 75 5.21 -1.47 6.79
C ILE A 75 4.12 -1.65 5.76
N GLY A 76 4.22 -2.69 4.93
CA GLY A 76 3.20 -3.05 3.93
C GLY A 76 2.34 -4.20 4.42
N PHE A 77 1.06 -4.17 4.07
CA PHE A 77 0.12 -5.24 4.38
C PHE A 77 -0.21 -6.02 3.11
N HIS A 78 -0.23 -7.34 3.25
CA HIS A 78 -0.65 -8.19 2.16
C HIS A 78 -2.13 -7.96 1.81
N ARG A 79 -2.54 -8.38 0.60
CA ARG A 79 -3.93 -8.28 0.15
C ARG A 79 -4.92 -8.96 1.10
N ASP A 80 -4.52 -10.07 1.65
CA ASP A 80 -5.31 -10.91 2.54
C ASP A 80 -4.55 -11.05 3.89
N SER A 81 -4.31 -9.91 4.56
CA SER A 81 -3.58 -9.83 5.83
C SER A 81 -4.53 -10.10 7.00
N ASP A 82 -4.74 -11.37 7.33
CA ASP A 82 -5.61 -11.79 8.44
C ASP A 82 -4.87 -11.84 9.77
N ASP A 83 -3.55 -12.06 9.74
CA ASP A 83 -2.74 -12.21 10.95
C ASP A 83 -2.37 -10.85 11.57
N PRO A 84 -2.35 -10.76 12.90
CA PRO A 84 -1.83 -9.59 13.59
C PRO A 84 -0.33 -9.41 13.34
N VAL A 85 0.07 -8.18 13.09
CA VAL A 85 1.47 -7.77 12.95
C VAL A 85 2.04 -7.44 14.32
N ARG A 86 3.25 -7.92 14.60
CA ARG A 86 3.95 -7.69 15.85
C ARG A 86 5.17 -6.78 15.62
N LEU A 87 5.14 -5.59 16.19
CA LEU A 87 6.24 -4.63 16.13
C LEU A 87 6.94 -4.56 17.48
N ALA A 88 8.18 -5.04 17.56
CA ALA A 88 9.06 -4.85 18.68
C ALA A 88 9.90 -3.59 18.47
N VAL A 89 9.99 -2.78 19.51
CA VAL A 89 10.69 -1.49 19.52
C VAL A 89 11.67 -1.47 20.69
N THR A 90 12.94 -1.25 20.38
CA THR A 90 14.01 -1.05 21.38
C THR A 90 14.47 0.39 21.32
N THR A 91 14.20 1.15 22.37
CA THR A 91 14.61 2.57 22.44
C THR A 91 16.12 2.71 22.68
N PRO A 92 16.72 3.88 22.43
CA PRO A 92 18.15 4.12 22.73
C PRO A 92 18.53 3.92 24.19
N SER A 93 17.56 4.03 25.12
CA SER A 93 17.75 3.75 26.53
C SER A 93 17.73 2.26 26.90
N GLY A 94 17.51 1.37 25.90
CA GLY A 94 17.43 -0.07 26.09
C GLY A 94 16.07 -0.58 26.55
N ASN A 95 15.04 0.28 26.60
CA ASN A 95 13.68 -0.17 26.91
C ASN A 95 13.06 -0.86 25.69
N GLU A 96 12.57 -2.06 25.91
CA GLU A 96 11.90 -2.86 24.89
C GLU A 96 10.38 -2.83 25.09
N ARG A 97 9.65 -2.69 24.00
CA ARG A 97 8.19 -2.78 23.98
C ARG A 97 7.72 -3.45 22.70
N THR A 98 6.83 -4.41 22.85
CA THR A 98 6.14 -5.02 21.70
C THR A 98 4.71 -4.54 21.65
N VAL A 99 4.26 -4.13 20.48
CA VAL A 99 2.87 -3.80 20.19
C VAL A 99 2.36 -4.69 19.07
N THR A 100 1.08 -5.02 19.16
CA THR A 100 0.40 -5.85 18.17
C THR A 100 -0.76 -5.07 17.58
N PHE A 101 -0.91 -5.11 16.26
CA PHE A 101 -2.04 -4.48 15.56
C PHE A 101 -2.38 -5.27 14.29
N SER A 102 -3.63 -5.18 13.84
CA SER A 102 -4.10 -5.89 12.64
C SER A 102 -4.45 -4.93 11.54
N ALA A 103 -4.34 -5.38 10.29
CA ALA A 103 -4.88 -4.66 9.16
C ALA A 103 -6.40 -4.69 9.19
N GLY A 104 -7.04 -3.57 8.89
CA GLY A 104 -8.47 -3.52 8.62
C GLY A 104 -8.79 -4.24 7.32
N GLN A 105 -9.90 -4.94 7.27
CA GLN A 105 -10.36 -5.64 6.07
C GLN A 105 -10.76 -4.66 4.97
N ARG A 106 -10.54 -5.08 3.72
CA ARG A 106 -10.90 -4.33 2.53
C ARG A 106 -11.66 -5.20 1.54
N THR A 107 -12.71 -4.63 0.96
CA THR A 107 -13.41 -5.28 -0.16
C THR A 107 -12.71 -4.97 -1.46
N TYR A 108 -12.39 -6.00 -2.24
CA TYR A 108 -11.75 -5.89 -3.53
C TYR A 108 -12.69 -6.24 -4.67
N ASP A 109 -12.49 -5.59 -5.82
CA ASP A 109 -13.21 -5.96 -7.04
C ASP A 109 -12.75 -7.32 -7.55
N ILE A 110 -13.71 -8.23 -7.74
CA ILE A 110 -13.49 -9.56 -8.30
C ILE A 110 -14.16 -9.63 -9.65
N GLN A 111 -13.36 -9.68 -10.72
CA GLN A 111 -13.86 -9.85 -12.08
C GLN A 111 -13.93 -11.34 -12.44
N ARG A 112 -15.13 -11.82 -12.80
CA ARG A 112 -15.33 -13.18 -13.28
C ARG A 112 -15.43 -13.18 -14.79
N ILE A 113 -14.65 -14.04 -15.46
CA ILE A 113 -14.59 -14.16 -16.91
C ILE A 113 -14.66 -15.66 -17.25
N ASP A 114 -15.74 -16.05 -17.90
CA ASP A 114 -15.98 -17.43 -18.30
C ASP A 114 -15.91 -17.59 -19.83
N GLY A 115 -15.80 -18.83 -20.32
CA GLY A 115 -15.73 -19.12 -21.74
C GLY A 115 -14.36 -18.87 -22.39
N LEU A 116 -13.30 -18.71 -21.59
CA LEU A 116 -11.94 -18.60 -22.12
C LEU A 116 -11.43 -19.96 -22.61
N LYS A 117 -10.60 -19.94 -23.66
CA LYS A 117 -9.87 -21.12 -24.12
C LYS A 117 -8.95 -21.62 -22.99
N ARG A 118 -8.82 -22.94 -22.86
CA ARG A 118 -8.04 -23.58 -21.79
C ARG A 118 -6.59 -23.04 -21.72
N ASP A 119 -5.94 -22.85 -22.84
CA ASP A 119 -4.56 -22.37 -22.91
C ASP A 119 -4.38 -20.94 -22.36
N HIS A 120 -5.46 -20.15 -22.31
CA HIS A 120 -5.45 -18.82 -21.69
C HIS A 120 -5.57 -18.87 -20.16
N VAL A 121 -6.10 -19.99 -19.64
CA VAL A 121 -6.29 -20.18 -18.19
C VAL A 121 -5.14 -21.04 -17.62
N THR A 122 -4.77 -22.10 -18.33
CA THR A 122 -3.68 -23.01 -17.94
C THR A 122 -2.65 -23.07 -19.06
N PRO A 123 -1.58 -22.29 -18.97
CA PRO A 123 -0.54 -22.25 -20.01
C PRO A 123 0.14 -23.61 -20.21
N PRO A 124 0.65 -23.89 -21.41
CA PRO A 124 1.47 -25.09 -21.68
C PRO A 124 2.71 -25.14 -20.78
N GLN A 125 3.24 -26.36 -20.53
CA GLN A 125 4.36 -26.58 -19.60
C GLN A 125 5.59 -25.69 -19.90
N ALA A 126 5.95 -25.55 -21.17
CA ALA A 126 7.10 -24.70 -21.56
C ALA A 126 6.93 -23.21 -21.15
N VAL A 127 5.67 -22.70 -21.11
CA VAL A 127 5.39 -21.36 -20.64
C VAL A 127 5.47 -21.31 -19.12
N LEU A 128 5.00 -22.33 -18.41
CA LEU A 128 5.12 -22.44 -16.95
C LEU A 128 6.59 -22.51 -16.51
N ASP A 129 7.42 -23.23 -17.21
CA ASP A 129 8.86 -23.34 -16.94
C ASP A 129 9.55 -21.97 -17.09
N ARG A 130 9.20 -21.21 -18.13
CA ARG A 130 9.67 -19.85 -18.32
C ARG A 130 9.20 -18.91 -17.19
N ILE A 131 7.91 -18.94 -16.84
CA ILE A 131 7.37 -18.15 -15.71
C ILE A 131 8.13 -18.48 -14.42
N GLY A 132 8.43 -19.76 -14.19
CA GLY A 132 9.23 -20.21 -13.04
C GLY A 132 10.63 -19.60 -13.02
N ALA A 133 11.32 -19.62 -14.16
CA ALA A 133 12.65 -19.04 -14.31
C ALA A 133 12.64 -17.51 -14.11
N ASP A 134 11.70 -16.82 -14.74
CA ASP A 134 11.54 -15.36 -14.60
C ASP A 134 11.23 -14.97 -13.14
N SER A 135 10.36 -15.73 -12.47
CA SER A 135 10.03 -15.52 -11.05
C SER A 135 11.24 -15.75 -10.14
N ALA A 136 12.09 -16.74 -10.44
CA ALA A 136 13.31 -16.99 -9.70
C ALA A 136 14.31 -15.84 -9.87
N ALA A 137 14.46 -15.31 -11.09
CA ALA A 137 15.32 -14.16 -11.36
C ALA A 137 14.85 -12.90 -10.61
N VAL A 138 13.52 -12.65 -10.58
CA VAL A 138 12.94 -11.54 -9.81
C VAL A 138 13.18 -11.70 -8.31
N ARG A 139 12.99 -12.91 -7.75
CA ARG A 139 13.30 -13.17 -6.33
C ARG A 139 14.77 -12.92 -6.02
N ALA A 140 15.67 -13.42 -6.87
CA ALA A 140 17.12 -13.20 -6.71
C ALA A 140 17.49 -11.72 -6.79
N ALA A 141 16.86 -10.94 -7.66
CA ALA A 141 17.08 -9.50 -7.72
C ALA A 141 16.58 -8.77 -6.46
N ARG A 142 15.42 -9.14 -5.95
CA ARG A 142 14.83 -8.55 -4.73
C ARG A 142 15.55 -8.93 -3.45
N SER A 143 16.22 -10.09 -3.41
CA SER A 143 17.00 -10.54 -2.24
C SER A 143 18.37 -9.88 -2.14
N ARG A 144 18.81 -9.12 -3.16
CA ARG A 144 20.07 -8.38 -3.07
C ARG A 144 19.93 -7.29 -2.02
N GLU A 145 20.70 -7.43 -0.96
CA GLU A 145 20.87 -6.37 0.03
C GLU A 145 21.77 -5.27 -0.54
N GLU A 146 21.18 -4.32 -1.21
CA GLU A 146 21.84 -3.03 -1.40
C GLU A 146 21.70 -2.26 -0.10
N ALA A 147 22.64 -2.51 0.82
CA ALA A 147 22.61 -1.97 2.16
C ALA A 147 22.40 -0.44 2.15
N GLY A 148 21.25 -0.01 2.63
CA GLY A 148 20.98 1.36 3.06
C GLY A 148 20.96 2.46 2.02
N ARG A 149 21.58 2.29 0.84
CA ARG A 149 21.77 3.37 -0.13
C ARG A 149 20.45 3.93 -0.70
N HIS A 150 19.45 3.08 -0.88
CA HIS A 150 18.18 3.42 -1.50
C HIS A 150 16.98 3.26 -0.55
N ALA A 151 17.23 3.01 0.72
CA ALA A 151 16.17 2.76 1.70
C ALA A 151 15.18 3.94 1.86
N GLY A 152 15.59 5.16 1.51
CA GLY A 152 14.77 6.37 1.58
C GLY A 152 14.27 6.89 0.22
N ASP A 153 14.56 6.22 -0.91
CA ASP A 153 14.19 6.76 -2.23
C ASP A 153 12.68 6.90 -2.42
N PHE A 154 11.88 6.07 -1.76
CA PHE A 154 10.42 6.17 -1.76
C PHE A 154 9.88 7.51 -1.21
N LEU A 155 10.65 8.21 -0.38
CA LEU A 155 10.27 9.52 0.18
C LEU A 155 10.23 10.61 -0.89
N LYS A 156 10.92 10.43 -2.01
CA LYS A 156 10.92 11.35 -3.15
C LYS A 156 9.65 11.24 -4.00
N GLY A 157 8.79 10.23 -3.71
CA GLY A 157 7.65 9.88 -4.52
C GLY A 157 8.02 9.08 -5.76
N PHE A 158 7.03 8.86 -6.61
CA PHE A 158 7.17 8.11 -7.86
C PHE A 158 6.55 8.89 -9.01
N ASP A 159 7.27 8.96 -10.12
CA ASP A 159 6.71 9.49 -11.36
C ASP A 159 5.78 8.46 -11.99
N MET A 160 4.69 8.95 -12.60
CA MET A 160 3.78 8.08 -13.34
C MET A 160 4.51 7.56 -14.60
N PRO A 161 4.76 6.24 -14.73
CA PRO A 161 5.55 5.70 -15.84
C PRO A 161 4.85 5.86 -17.20
N VAL A 162 3.53 5.95 -17.20
CA VAL A 162 2.70 6.11 -18.40
C VAL A 162 1.35 6.71 -18.03
N THR A 163 0.79 7.51 -18.93
CA THR A 163 -0.58 8.01 -18.82
C THR A 163 -1.52 7.12 -19.63
N GLY A 164 -2.70 6.83 -19.10
CA GLY A 164 -3.68 5.99 -19.78
C GLY A 164 -4.81 5.54 -18.87
N ARG A 165 -5.67 4.66 -19.40
CA ARG A 165 -6.75 4.07 -18.63
C ARG A 165 -6.19 3.09 -17.58
N ILE A 166 -6.56 3.28 -16.33
CA ILE A 166 -6.28 2.30 -15.27
C ILE A 166 -7.22 1.10 -15.48
N THR A 167 -6.66 -0.07 -15.75
CA THR A 167 -7.40 -1.31 -16.03
C THR A 167 -7.45 -2.27 -14.85
N GLY A 168 -6.72 -1.98 -13.78
CA GLY A 168 -6.73 -2.74 -12.54
C GLY A 168 -6.06 -1.95 -11.42
N VAL A 169 -6.45 -2.22 -10.19
CA VAL A 169 -5.84 -1.66 -8.98
C VAL A 169 -5.28 -2.79 -8.13
N TYR A 170 -4.37 -2.45 -7.23
CA TYR A 170 -3.78 -3.44 -6.33
C TYR A 170 -4.87 -4.20 -5.55
N GLY A 171 -4.74 -5.53 -5.49
CA GLY A 171 -5.68 -6.41 -4.79
C GLY A 171 -6.87 -6.88 -5.62
N SER A 172 -7.16 -6.27 -6.78
CA SER A 172 -8.19 -6.78 -7.70
C SER A 172 -7.84 -8.20 -8.15
N GLN A 173 -8.84 -9.06 -8.22
CA GLN A 173 -8.67 -10.45 -8.60
C GLN A 173 -9.50 -10.78 -9.84
N ARG A 174 -8.97 -11.65 -10.69
CA ARG A 174 -9.72 -12.25 -11.79
C ARG A 174 -9.97 -13.72 -11.52
N ILE A 175 -11.20 -14.15 -11.73
CA ILE A 175 -11.57 -15.58 -11.74
C ILE A 175 -11.82 -15.94 -13.19
N LEU A 176 -10.95 -16.79 -13.75
CA LEU A 176 -10.97 -17.21 -15.14
C LEU A 176 -11.48 -18.66 -15.23
N ASN A 177 -12.66 -18.87 -15.85
CA ASN A 177 -13.31 -20.20 -15.93
C ASN A 177 -13.44 -20.86 -14.54
N GLY A 178 -13.74 -20.07 -13.49
CA GLY A 178 -13.86 -20.57 -12.12
C GLY A 178 -12.53 -20.65 -11.34
N GLU A 179 -11.37 -20.43 -11.98
CA GLU A 179 -10.06 -20.46 -11.31
C GLU A 179 -9.57 -19.05 -10.94
N PRO A 180 -9.25 -18.80 -9.66
CA PRO A 180 -8.68 -17.52 -9.22
C PRO A 180 -7.31 -17.29 -9.88
N ARG A 181 -7.08 -16.07 -10.36
CA ARG A 181 -5.80 -15.57 -10.89
C ARG A 181 -5.48 -14.22 -10.24
N GLN A 182 -4.24 -14.07 -9.84
CA GLN A 182 -3.70 -12.80 -9.30
C GLN A 182 -2.87 -12.10 -10.35
#